data_cdc1830271356a2f57117b2141b87cc5
#
_entry.id   cdc1830271356a2f57117b2141b87cc5
#
_cell.length_a   1.000
_cell.length_b   1.000
_cell.length_c   1.000
_cell.angle_alpha   90.00
_cell.angle_beta   90.00
_cell.angle_gamma   90.00
#
_symmetry.space_group_name_H-M   'P 1'
#
loop_
_entity.id
_entity.type
_entity.pdbx_description
1 polymer ?
#
loop_
_entity_poly.entity_id
_entity_poly.type
_entity_poly.pdbx_seq_one_letter_code
_entity_poly.pdbx_strand_id
1 'polypeptide(L)'
;MKKSYFRVLTIAGSDSGGGAGIQADIKAISAMGCYASSAITAVTVQNTLGVQAVHPIPLDILEGQIDAILSDIGADAIKIGMLHSTKVVNLVAEMIEKFGRFTKEEKSKEVFSGSEK
;
A
#
# COMPACT_ATOMS: atom_id res chain seq x y z
N MET A 1 -18.76 4.48 22.49
CA MET A 1 -17.48 5.02 22.44
C MET A 1 -16.75 4.69 21.16
N LYS A 2 -16.06 5.64 20.65
CA LYS A 2 -15.41 5.46 19.41
C LYS A 2 -13.99 5.05 19.59
N LYS A 3 -13.55 4.11 18.82
CA LYS A 3 -12.21 3.65 18.93
C LYS A 3 -11.44 4.04 17.68
N SER A 4 -10.29 4.59 17.85
CA SER A 4 -9.42 4.97 16.77
C SER A 4 -8.29 3.99 16.62
N TYR A 5 -8.01 3.60 15.40
CA TYR A 5 -6.90 2.72 15.11
C TYR A 5 -5.85 3.51 14.35
N PHE A 6 -4.59 3.17 14.58
CA PHE A 6 -3.52 3.66 13.74
C PHE A 6 -3.73 3.04 12.35
N ARG A 7 -3.74 3.85 11.33
CA ARG A 7 -4.13 3.42 9.99
C ARG A 7 -2.90 3.34 9.10
N VAL A 8 -2.73 2.21 8.44
CA VAL A 8 -1.58 2.00 7.56
C VAL A 8 -2.08 1.63 6.18
N LEU A 9 -1.63 2.36 5.18
CA LEU A 9 -1.90 2.02 3.79
C LEU A 9 -0.69 1.30 3.24
N THR A 10 -0.88 0.12 2.68
CA THR A 10 0.21 -0.55 1.99
C THR A 10 0.02 -0.45 0.48
N ILE A 11 1.07 -0.07 -0.23
CA ILE A 11 1.07 0.05 -1.69
C ILE A 11 2.05 -0.99 -2.21
N ALA A 12 1.52 -2.05 -2.77
CA ALA A 12 2.36 -3.19 -3.16
C ALA A 12 1.59 -4.11 -4.10
N GLY A 13 2.25 -5.11 -4.58
CA GLY A 13 1.62 -6.12 -5.41
C GLY A 13 0.84 -7.12 -4.58
N SER A 14 0.01 -7.88 -5.25
CA SER A 14 -0.79 -8.92 -4.61
C SER A 14 -0.13 -10.26 -4.87
N ASP A 15 0.14 -11.00 -3.80
CA ASP A 15 0.71 -12.33 -3.86
C ASP A 15 -0.41 -13.35 -3.65
N SER A 16 -0.73 -14.10 -4.71
CA SER A 16 -1.82 -15.08 -4.60
C SER A 16 -1.51 -16.14 -3.55
N GLY A 17 -0.23 -16.39 -3.27
CA GLY A 17 0.15 -17.37 -2.24
C GLY A 17 0.05 -16.84 -0.83
N GLY A 18 -0.09 -15.53 -0.68
CA GLY A 18 -0.36 -14.94 0.63
C GLY A 18 0.87 -14.68 1.48
N GLY A 19 2.07 -15.03 1.03
CA GLY A 19 3.27 -14.91 1.83
C GLY A 19 4.05 -13.63 1.64
N ALA A 20 3.63 -12.80 0.68
CA ALA A 20 4.33 -11.56 0.39
C ALA A 20 3.30 -10.54 -0.04
N GLY A 21 3.75 -9.37 -0.48
CA GLY A 21 2.89 -8.33 -1.02
C GLY A 21 1.88 -7.82 0.00
N ILE A 22 0.75 -7.35 -0.50
CA ILE A 22 -0.25 -6.77 0.39
C ILE A 22 -0.79 -7.77 1.38
N GLN A 23 -0.84 -9.04 1.02
CA GLN A 23 -1.38 -10.05 1.91
C GLN A 23 -0.52 -10.19 3.17
N ALA A 24 0.79 -10.24 2.99
CA ALA A 24 1.70 -10.29 4.14
C ALA A 24 1.61 -9.01 4.96
N ASP A 25 1.52 -7.87 4.27
CA ASP A 25 1.45 -6.58 4.95
C ASP A 25 0.18 -6.46 5.78
N ILE A 26 -0.96 -6.84 5.20
CA ILE A 26 -2.23 -6.75 5.93
C ILE A 26 -2.20 -7.63 7.16
N LYS A 27 -1.64 -8.84 7.03
CA LYS A 27 -1.54 -9.74 8.18
C LYS A 27 -0.68 -9.12 9.27
N ALA A 28 0.47 -8.57 8.90
CA ALA A 28 1.38 -7.99 9.88
C ALA A 28 0.78 -6.75 10.53
N ILE A 29 0.19 -5.87 9.73
CA ILE A 29 -0.42 -4.65 10.23
C ILE A 29 -1.57 -4.97 11.18
N SER A 30 -2.40 -5.93 10.80
CA SER A 30 -3.54 -6.33 11.62
C SER A 30 -3.08 -6.99 12.91
N ALA A 31 -2.00 -7.76 12.85
CA ALA A 31 -1.48 -8.43 14.04
C ALA A 31 -0.99 -7.41 15.07
N MET A 32 -0.61 -6.21 14.62
CA MET A 32 -0.17 -5.17 15.52
C MET A 32 -1.31 -4.30 16.02
N GLY A 33 -2.54 -4.65 15.68
CA GLY A 33 -3.70 -3.90 16.14
C GLY A 33 -3.98 -2.65 15.33
N CYS A 34 -3.39 -2.54 14.14
CA CYS A 34 -3.60 -1.38 13.27
C CYS A 34 -4.64 -1.71 12.21
N TYR A 35 -5.20 -0.66 11.63
CA TYR A 35 -6.14 -0.82 10.54
C TYR A 35 -5.37 -0.78 9.22
N ALA A 36 -5.56 -1.80 8.38
CA ALA A 36 -4.83 -1.91 7.13
C ALA A 36 -5.72 -1.59 5.95
N SER A 37 -5.23 -0.80 5.01
CA SER A 37 -5.85 -0.62 3.72
C SER A 37 -4.78 -0.85 2.66
N SER A 38 -5.18 -0.99 1.43
CA SER A 38 -4.23 -1.38 0.40
C SER A 38 -4.51 -0.70 -0.93
N ALA A 39 -3.44 -0.49 -1.69
CA ALA A 39 -3.50 -0.11 -3.08
C ALA A 39 -2.62 -1.10 -3.84
N ILE A 40 -3.20 -1.80 -4.77
CA ILE A 40 -2.54 -2.91 -5.44
C ILE A 40 -1.89 -2.43 -6.72
N THR A 41 -0.59 -2.69 -6.87
CA THR A 41 0.16 -2.26 -8.04
C THR A 41 0.15 -3.31 -9.14
N ALA A 42 0.00 -4.57 -8.79
CA ALA A 42 -0.01 -5.66 -9.76
C ALA A 42 -0.60 -6.88 -9.10
N VAL A 43 -1.21 -7.72 -9.89
CA VAL A 43 -1.71 -9.01 -9.44
C VAL A 43 -0.72 -10.06 -9.93
N THR A 44 -0.31 -10.97 -9.07
CA THR A 44 0.62 -12.01 -9.47
C THR A 44 -0.02 -13.38 -9.38
N VAL A 45 0.46 -14.27 -10.22
CA VAL A 45 0.20 -15.70 -10.10
C VAL A 45 1.41 -16.26 -9.40
N GLN A 46 1.30 -16.54 -8.12
CA GLN A 46 2.46 -16.79 -7.29
C GLN A 46 2.13 -17.83 -6.23
N ASN A 47 3.13 -18.64 -5.90
CA ASN A 47 3.02 -19.59 -4.80
C ASN A 47 4.42 -19.73 -4.20
N THR A 48 4.64 -20.77 -3.39
CA THR A 48 5.93 -20.92 -2.72
C THR A 48 7.06 -21.28 -3.68
N LEU A 49 6.72 -21.66 -4.91
CA LEU A 49 7.73 -22.01 -5.90
C LEU A 49 8.19 -20.82 -6.72
N GLY A 50 7.44 -19.73 -6.69
CA GLY A 50 7.85 -18.53 -7.39
C GLY A 50 6.70 -17.81 -8.06
N VAL A 51 7.06 -16.79 -8.80
CA VAL A 51 6.10 -15.95 -9.54
C VAL A 51 6.01 -16.47 -10.95
N GLN A 52 4.81 -16.84 -11.38
CA GLN A 52 4.60 -17.40 -12.71
C GLN A 52 4.08 -16.39 -13.71
N ALA A 53 3.34 -15.39 -13.23
CA ALA A 53 2.82 -14.35 -14.12
C ALA A 53 2.55 -13.12 -13.29
N VAL A 54 2.62 -11.96 -13.94
CA VAL A 54 2.37 -10.67 -13.30
C VAL A 54 1.46 -9.87 -14.21
N HIS A 55 0.40 -9.33 -13.64
CA HIS A 55 -0.52 -8.46 -14.37
C HIS A 55 -0.49 -7.09 -13.73
N PRO A 56 0.19 -6.11 -14.34
CA PRO A 56 0.23 -4.76 -13.76
C PRO A 56 -1.16 -4.14 -13.75
N ILE A 57 -1.45 -3.41 -12.70
CA ILE A 57 -2.71 -2.66 -12.64
C ILE A 57 -2.53 -1.38 -13.44
N PRO A 58 -3.53 -0.99 -14.25
CA PRO A 58 -3.44 0.29 -14.98
C PRO A 58 -3.21 1.44 -14.03
N LEU A 59 -2.42 2.41 -14.49
CA LEU A 59 -2.02 3.53 -13.62
C LEU A 59 -3.20 4.31 -13.08
N ASP A 60 -4.24 4.50 -13.89
CA ASP A 60 -5.41 5.25 -13.43
C ASP A 60 -6.17 4.50 -12.34
N ILE A 61 -6.15 3.17 -12.39
CA ILE A 61 -6.79 2.37 -11.34
C ILE A 61 -5.96 2.42 -10.07
N LEU A 62 -4.63 2.37 -10.19
CA LEU A 62 -3.78 2.50 -9.02
C LEU A 62 -3.96 3.87 -8.38
N GLU A 63 -3.99 4.91 -9.19
CA GLU A 63 -4.22 6.25 -8.69
C GLU A 63 -5.55 6.34 -7.96
N GLY A 64 -6.60 5.73 -8.54
CA GLY A 64 -7.92 5.72 -7.94
C GLY A 64 -7.95 5.03 -6.59
N GLN A 65 -7.20 3.93 -6.46
CA GLN A 65 -7.13 3.23 -5.18
C GLN A 65 -6.51 4.11 -4.11
N ILE A 66 -5.39 4.74 -4.43
CA ILE A 66 -4.70 5.60 -3.47
C ILE A 66 -5.58 6.77 -3.08
N ASP A 67 -6.20 7.39 -4.09
CA ASP A 67 -7.07 8.53 -3.84
C ASP A 67 -8.26 8.14 -2.97
N ALA A 68 -8.86 7.01 -3.25
CA ALA A 68 -10.03 6.56 -2.49
C ALA A 68 -9.69 6.37 -1.01
N ILE A 69 -8.49 5.85 -0.73
CA ILE A 69 -8.11 5.62 0.66
C ILE A 69 -7.70 6.93 1.32
N LEU A 70 -6.84 7.71 0.68
CA LEU A 70 -6.29 8.88 1.35
C LEU A 70 -7.28 10.01 1.48
N SER A 71 -8.29 10.07 0.60
CA SER A 71 -9.29 11.12 0.69
C SER A 71 -10.41 10.79 1.66
N ASP A 72 -10.54 9.54 2.06
CA ASP A 72 -11.64 9.11 2.94
C ASP A 72 -11.12 8.54 4.25
N ILE A 73 -10.57 7.32 4.19
CA ILE A 73 -10.08 6.65 5.39
C ILE A 73 -8.86 7.37 5.95
N GLY A 74 -7.98 7.78 5.06
CA GLY A 74 -6.72 8.38 5.45
C GLY A 74 -5.71 7.35 5.90
N ALA A 75 -4.52 7.81 6.22
CA ALA A 75 -3.46 6.94 6.69
C ALA A 75 -2.56 7.71 7.62
N ASP A 76 -2.10 7.04 8.67
CA ASP A 76 -1.10 7.60 9.58
C ASP A 76 0.29 7.18 9.13
N ALA A 77 0.38 6.11 8.37
CA ALA A 77 1.64 5.65 7.79
C ALA A 77 1.35 4.99 6.46
N ILE A 78 2.34 5.03 5.58
CA ILE A 78 2.24 4.36 4.28
C ILE A 78 3.43 3.43 4.16
N LYS A 79 3.15 2.17 3.85
CA LYS A 79 4.19 1.19 3.61
C LYS A 79 4.25 0.94 2.11
N ILE A 80 5.42 1.10 1.54
CA ILE A 80 5.60 0.91 0.10
C ILE A 80 6.42 -0.35 -0.12
N GLY A 81 5.83 -1.29 -0.84
CA GLY A 81 6.54 -2.50 -1.23
C GLY A 81 7.32 -2.27 -2.50
N MET A 82 7.64 -3.36 -3.19
CA MET A 82 8.39 -3.24 -4.42
C MET A 82 7.49 -2.65 -5.50
N LEU A 83 7.97 -1.63 -6.17
CA LEU A 83 7.28 -0.99 -7.26
C LEU A 83 8.06 -1.32 -8.53
N HIS A 84 7.41 -2.01 -9.46
CA HIS A 84 8.13 -2.68 -10.53
C HIS A 84 8.33 -1.84 -11.79
N SER A 85 7.98 -0.59 -11.79
CA SER A 85 8.23 0.27 -12.95
C SER A 85 8.41 1.71 -12.51
N THR A 86 9.15 2.45 -13.33
CA THR A 86 9.37 3.87 -13.08
C THR A 86 8.06 4.64 -13.06
N LYS A 87 7.12 4.26 -13.92
CA LYS A 87 5.83 4.96 -13.96
C LYS A 87 5.07 4.77 -12.67
N VAL A 88 5.12 3.57 -12.10
CA VAL A 88 4.45 3.33 -10.82
C VAL A 88 5.14 4.11 -9.71
N VAL A 89 6.46 4.12 -9.70
CA VAL A 89 7.20 4.86 -8.69
C VAL A 89 6.83 6.35 -8.74
N ASN A 90 6.79 6.91 -9.95
CA ASN A 90 6.47 8.32 -10.10
C ASN A 90 5.05 8.63 -9.68
N LEU A 91 4.10 7.75 -10.03
CA LEU A 91 2.71 7.97 -9.63
C LEU A 91 2.57 7.94 -8.12
N VAL A 92 3.19 6.94 -7.47
CA VAL A 92 3.10 6.84 -6.02
C VAL A 92 3.71 8.06 -5.36
N ALA A 93 4.87 8.51 -5.87
CA ALA A 93 5.51 9.70 -5.32
C ALA A 93 4.62 10.93 -5.46
N GLU A 94 3.97 11.08 -6.62
CA GLU A 94 3.08 12.22 -6.84
C GLU A 94 1.88 12.17 -5.90
N MET A 95 1.32 10.98 -5.69
CA MET A 95 0.17 10.85 -4.83
C MET A 95 0.53 11.13 -3.38
N ILE A 96 1.69 10.66 -2.94
CA ILE A 96 2.15 10.95 -1.58
C ILE A 96 2.36 12.45 -1.40
N GLU A 97 2.93 13.09 -2.41
CA GLU A 97 3.12 14.52 -2.33
C GLU A 97 1.79 15.27 -2.29
N LYS A 98 0.85 14.84 -3.12
CA LYS A 98 -0.46 15.46 -3.17
C LYS A 98 -1.18 15.36 -1.83
N PHE A 99 -1.05 14.22 -1.17
CA PHE A 99 -1.67 14.00 0.13
C PHE A 99 -0.62 14.05 1.23
N GLY A 100 0.40 14.86 1.05
CA GLY A 100 1.55 14.89 1.93
C GLY A 100 1.23 15.18 3.36
N ARG A 101 0.06 15.77 3.59
CA ARG A 101 -0.45 15.82 4.91
C ARG A 101 -1.62 14.92 4.91
N PHE A 102 -1.38 13.62 5.18
CA PHE A 102 -2.42 12.62 5.11
C PHE A 102 -3.62 13.01 5.93
N THR A 103 -3.40 13.73 7.03
CA THR A 103 -4.46 14.40 7.73
C THR A 103 -3.93 15.75 8.11
N LYS A 104 -4.82 16.69 8.28
CA LYS A 104 -4.40 18.03 8.48
C LYS A 104 -3.69 18.30 9.74
N GLU A 105 -4.07 17.60 10.78
CA GLU A 105 -3.49 17.85 12.06
C GLU A 105 -2.21 17.16 12.31
N GLU A 106 -1.83 16.26 11.44
CA GLU A 106 -0.69 15.41 11.72
C GLU A 106 0.59 16.12 11.55
N LYS A 107 1.50 15.89 12.47
CA LYS A 107 2.78 16.43 12.39
C LYS A 107 3.80 15.48 11.94
N SER A 108 3.62 14.22 12.14
CA SER A 108 4.59 13.25 11.71
C SER A 108 3.90 12.15 10.99
N LYS A 109 4.26 11.98 9.76
CA LYS A 109 3.76 10.90 8.95
C LYS A 109 4.92 10.03 8.60
N GLU A 110 4.64 8.75 8.45
CA GLU A 110 5.70 7.81 8.20
C GLU A 110 5.47 7.07 6.92
N VAL A 111 6.49 6.99 6.11
CA VAL A 111 6.47 6.22 4.88
C VAL A 111 7.58 5.21 4.97
N PHE A 112 7.22 3.94 4.82
CA PHE A 112 8.19 2.87 4.91
C PHE A 112 8.34 2.21 3.56
N SER A 113 9.57 1.86 3.22
CA SER A 113 9.82 1.05 2.05
C SER A 113 10.28 -0.31 2.53
N GLY A 114 9.49 -1.33 2.21
CA GLY A 114 9.81 -2.67 2.64
C GLY A 114 10.32 -3.51 1.52
N SER A 115 10.91 -2.88 0.56
CA SER A 115 11.25 -3.58 -0.63
C SER A 115 12.42 -4.48 -0.52
N GLU A 116 13.07 -4.43 0.52
CA GLU A 116 14.18 -5.21 0.56
C GLU A 116 14.03 -6.52 0.73
N LYS A 117 14.29 -7.07 0.38
CA LYS A 117 14.37 -8.19 0.40
C LYS A 117 14.16 -8.79 0.31
#